data_9c40be2fe308f803acf4a328a13c9560
#
_entry.id   9c40be2fe308f803acf4a328a13c9560
#
_cell.length_a   1.000
_cell.length_b   1.000
_cell.length_c   1.000
_cell.angle_alpha   90.00
_cell.angle_beta   90.00
_cell.angle_gamma   90.00
#
_symmetry.space_group_name_H-M   'P 1'
#
loop_
_entity.id
_entity.type
_entity.pdbx_description
1 polymer ?
#
loop_
_entity_poly.entity_id
_entity_poly.type
_entity_poly.pdbx_seq_one_letter_code
_entity_poly.pdbx_strand_id
1 'polypeptide(L)'
;MNDVFGHLKSLLKIDEICIDNLVFKLHYKVTFLILLCFSAFLTCRQYLGDPIDCIVEGSVPMNVMETYCWIQSTFTLPNRINGKARKNTAYPGVSNFDEGVDGVKYQNYYQWVCFVLFFQAILFYIPRYIWKIWEAGRMRELVLDLNSPLSFESEHKQTLVNYFVQYLHKQNFYAIQFFCCEIFNLCNVFLQIYFMDRFLEGEFKTYGYDVLRMTEMNPDDRVDVMSRVFPKVTKCTFRKYGPSGTIQKIDSMCVLSQNIVNEKMYVFLWFWFWFIAIISALNFVYRTLLIMVPYFRLLLLRTRTDCFSYEKLNILTQKFWFGDWFVFYQLAKNVSPVIFREIVSELTNKFEGKDNV
;
A
#
# COMPACT_ATOMS: atom_id res chain seq x y z
N MET A 1 10.25 22.73 8.20
CA MET A 1 9.16 22.48 7.23
C MET A 1 9.69 22.24 5.81
N ASN A 2 10.71 22.97 5.34
CA ASN A 2 11.33 22.79 4.02
C ASN A 2 11.95 21.38 3.81
N ASP A 3 12.49 20.75 4.86
CA ASP A 3 13.15 19.43 4.74
C ASP A 3 12.13 18.31 4.53
N VAL A 4 10.95 18.38 5.15
CA VAL A 4 9.89 17.37 4.97
C VAL A 4 9.34 17.43 3.54
N PHE A 5 9.14 18.65 2.99
CA PHE A 5 8.75 18.83 1.59
C PHE A 5 9.86 18.40 0.63
N GLY A 6 11.13 18.56 1.01
CA GLY A 6 12.29 18.06 0.25
C GLY A 6 12.27 16.54 0.11
N HIS A 7 12.00 15.81 1.18
CA HIS A 7 11.86 14.35 1.16
C HIS A 7 10.64 13.88 0.37
N LEU A 8 9.48 14.54 0.50
CA LEU A 8 8.31 14.24 -0.34
C LEU A 8 8.60 14.50 -1.83
N LYS A 9 9.28 15.59 -2.16
CA LYS A 9 9.69 15.88 -3.53
C LYS A 9 10.68 14.85 -4.08
N SER A 10 11.57 14.30 -3.24
CA SER A 10 12.47 13.22 -3.63
C SER A 10 11.73 11.90 -3.93
N LEU A 11 10.62 11.61 -3.22
CA LEU A 11 9.77 10.45 -3.50
C LEU A 11 9.01 10.58 -4.84
N LEU A 12 8.71 11.81 -5.26
CA LEU A 12 8.06 12.09 -6.54
C LEU A 12 9.07 12.15 -7.70
N LYS A 13 10.37 12.32 -7.40
CA LYS A 13 11.41 12.34 -8.42
C LYS A 13 11.49 10.98 -9.13
N ILE A 14 11.58 11.01 -10.45
CA ILE A 14 11.85 9.81 -11.24
C ILE A 14 13.30 9.44 -11.00
N ASP A 15 13.54 8.23 -10.46
CA ASP A 15 14.90 7.73 -10.30
C ASP A 15 15.55 7.61 -11.69
N GLU A 16 16.73 8.18 -11.85
CA GLU A 16 17.49 8.12 -13.10
C GLU A 16 17.88 6.67 -13.43
N ILE A 17 18.07 5.85 -12.41
CA ILE A 17 18.41 4.43 -12.55
C ILE A 17 17.31 3.57 -11.92
N CYS A 18 16.75 2.70 -12.75
CA CYS A 18 15.65 1.82 -12.37
C CYS A 18 16.20 0.52 -11.75
N ILE A 19 16.07 0.38 -10.43
CA ILE A 19 16.52 -0.81 -9.68
C ILE A 19 15.37 -1.72 -9.26
N ASP A 20 14.14 -1.37 -9.60
CA ASP A 20 12.91 -2.06 -9.19
C ASP A 20 11.95 -2.29 -10.37
N ASN A 21 10.79 -2.87 -10.08
CA ASN A 21 9.74 -3.09 -11.07
C ASN A 21 8.50 -2.22 -10.77
N LEU A 22 7.55 -2.24 -11.71
CA LEU A 22 6.31 -1.46 -11.59
C LEU A 22 5.49 -1.87 -10.35
N VAL A 23 5.37 -3.17 -10.07
CA VAL A 23 4.61 -3.68 -8.92
C VAL A 23 5.24 -3.18 -7.62
N PHE A 24 6.57 -3.22 -7.53
CA PHE A 24 7.30 -2.69 -6.38
C PHE A 24 7.01 -1.19 -6.18
N LYS A 25 6.99 -0.39 -7.27
CA LYS A 25 6.65 1.05 -7.25
C LYS A 25 5.22 1.31 -6.79
N LEU A 26 4.27 0.45 -7.14
CA LEU A 26 2.89 0.56 -6.65
C LEU A 26 2.81 0.49 -5.12
N HIS A 27 3.62 -0.37 -4.47
CA HIS A 27 3.66 -0.47 -3.01
C HIS A 27 4.23 0.78 -2.35
N TYR A 28 5.51 1.09 -2.60
CA TYR A 28 6.22 2.12 -1.85
C TYR A 28 5.97 3.56 -2.33
N LYS A 29 5.49 3.75 -3.56
CA LYS A 29 5.21 5.08 -4.12
C LYS A 29 3.71 5.38 -4.07
N VAL A 30 2.92 4.59 -4.76
CA VAL A 30 1.49 4.89 -4.94
C VAL A 30 0.72 4.64 -3.65
N THR A 31 0.83 3.44 -3.07
CA THR A 31 0.08 3.10 -1.83
C THR A 31 0.54 3.93 -0.66
N PHE A 32 1.85 4.14 -0.52
CA PHE A 32 2.40 5.03 0.50
C PHE A 32 1.80 6.43 0.42
N LEU A 33 1.77 7.05 -0.78
CA LEU A 33 1.20 8.38 -0.98
C LEU A 33 -0.30 8.42 -0.71
N ILE A 34 -1.06 7.42 -1.16
CA ILE A 34 -2.52 7.34 -0.90
C ILE A 34 -2.78 7.32 0.60
N LEU A 35 -2.12 6.42 1.34
CA LEU A 35 -2.30 6.28 2.80
C LEU A 35 -1.85 7.53 3.55
N LEU A 36 -0.74 8.14 3.13
CA LEU A 36 -0.24 9.38 3.73
C LEU A 36 -1.19 10.55 3.49
N CYS A 37 -1.73 10.70 2.27
CA CYS A 37 -2.73 11.71 1.94
C CYS A 37 -4.01 11.53 2.75
N PHE A 38 -4.50 10.30 2.88
CA PHE A 38 -5.69 10.01 3.68
C PHE A 38 -5.45 10.29 5.17
N SER A 39 -4.30 9.87 5.70
CA SER A 39 -3.92 10.17 7.08
C SER A 39 -3.86 11.68 7.33
N ALA A 40 -3.17 12.43 6.46
CA ALA A 40 -3.08 13.88 6.59
C ALA A 40 -4.44 14.58 6.49
N PHE A 41 -5.30 14.16 5.55
CA PHE A 41 -6.64 14.70 5.40
C PHE A 41 -7.50 14.47 6.65
N LEU A 42 -7.49 13.24 7.20
CA LEU A 42 -8.24 12.93 8.41
C LEU A 42 -7.69 13.66 9.63
N THR A 43 -6.37 13.81 9.73
CA THR A 43 -5.74 14.62 10.79
C THR A 43 -6.20 16.08 10.72
N CYS A 44 -6.21 16.68 9.53
CA CYS A 44 -6.73 18.04 9.36
C CYS A 44 -8.21 18.14 9.77
N ARG A 45 -9.04 17.20 9.35
CA ARG A 45 -10.47 17.17 9.74
C ARG A 45 -10.67 16.99 11.24
N GLN A 46 -9.86 16.16 11.87
CA GLN A 46 -9.97 15.84 13.30
C GLN A 46 -9.53 16.99 14.20
N TYR A 47 -8.48 17.74 13.83
CA TYR A 47 -7.88 18.77 14.70
C TYR A 47 -8.19 20.21 14.27
N LEU A 48 -8.57 20.45 13.02
CA LEU A 48 -8.91 21.77 12.50
C LEU A 48 -10.40 21.93 12.14
N GLY A 49 -11.18 20.83 12.18
CA GLY A 49 -12.61 20.83 11.92
C GLY A 49 -13.40 20.33 13.12
N ASP A 50 -14.70 20.18 12.93
CA ASP A 50 -15.62 19.62 13.92
C ASP A 50 -15.87 18.15 13.61
N PRO A 51 -15.18 17.21 14.28
CA PRO A 51 -15.27 15.78 13.99
C PRO A 51 -16.58 15.15 14.49
N ILE A 52 -17.27 15.80 15.43
CA ILE A 52 -18.50 15.37 16.08
C ILE A 52 -19.39 16.58 16.37
N ASP A 53 -20.68 16.45 16.09
CA ASP A 53 -21.71 17.44 16.40
C ASP A 53 -22.79 16.77 17.25
N CYS A 54 -23.07 17.29 18.46
CA CYS A 54 -24.02 16.68 19.39
C CYS A 54 -25.23 17.57 19.63
N ILE A 55 -26.41 16.99 19.58
CA ILE A 55 -27.66 17.66 19.97
C ILE A 55 -27.81 17.57 21.50
N VAL A 56 -27.83 18.70 22.17
CA VAL A 56 -27.92 18.80 23.63
C VAL A 56 -29.22 19.50 24.03
N GLU A 57 -29.97 18.86 24.89
CA GLU A 57 -31.08 19.51 25.60
C GLU A 57 -30.68 19.72 27.07
N GLY A 58 -30.71 20.98 27.56
CA GLY A 58 -30.47 21.29 28.96
C GLY A 58 -29.30 22.25 29.24
N SER A 59 -28.73 22.16 30.47
CA SER A 59 -27.79 23.13 31.02
C SER A 59 -26.30 22.87 30.67
N VAL A 60 -25.98 21.91 29.81
CA VAL A 60 -24.59 21.61 29.46
C VAL A 60 -24.23 22.39 28.18
N PRO A 61 -23.10 23.12 28.15
CA PRO A 61 -22.63 23.76 26.95
C PRO A 61 -22.31 22.73 25.85
N MET A 62 -22.69 23.02 24.59
CA MET A 62 -22.55 22.12 23.45
C MET A 62 -21.10 21.66 23.24
N ASN A 63 -20.15 22.56 23.25
CA ASN A 63 -18.72 22.26 23.08
C ASN A 63 -18.16 21.32 24.17
N VAL A 64 -18.68 21.40 25.41
CA VAL A 64 -18.30 20.48 26.50
C VAL A 64 -18.84 19.08 26.23
N MET A 65 -20.08 18.97 25.75
CA MET A 65 -20.71 17.69 25.39
C MET A 65 -19.97 17.03 24.23
N GLU A 66 -19.67 17.77 23.17
CA GLU A 66 -18.95 17.30 22.00
C GLU A 66 -17.55 16.77 22.36
N THR A 67 -16.79 17.56 23.12
CA THR A 67 -15.47 17.15 23.60
C THR A 67 -15.53 15.90 24.48
N TYR A 68 -16.51 15.86 25.39
CA TYR A 68 -16.71 14.69 26.26
C TYR A 68 -17.05 13.44 25.46
N CYS A 69 -18.03 13.54 24.56
CA CYS A 69 -18.47 12.41 23.72
C CYS A 69 -17.40 11.94 22.77
N TRP A 70 -16.53 12.86 22.30
CA TRP A 70 -15.36 12.50 21.50
C TRP A 70 -14.35 11.68 22.30
N ILE A 71 -14.04 12.09 23.53
CA ILE A 71 -13.03 11.44 24.38
C ILE A 71 -13.53 10.11 24.96
N GLN A 72 -14.76 10.09 25.49
CA GLN A 72 -15.32 8.92 26.20
C GLN A 72 -15.83 7.82 25.29
N SER A 73 -15.93 8.08 23.99
CA SER A 73 -16.58 7.26 23.00
C SER A 73 -18.11 7.40 22.93
N THR A 74 -18.62 7.17 21.74
CA THR A 74 -20.05 7.06 21.49
C THR A 74 -20.45 5.60 21.40
N PHE A 75 -21.75 5.31 21.40
CA PHE A 75 -22.24 3.93 21.30
C PHE A 75 -23.44 3.80 20.36
N THR A 76 -23.61 2.59 19.86
CA THR A 76 -24.76 2.16 19.05
C THR A 76 -25.38 0.91 19.63
N LEU A 77 -26.64 0.64 19.28
CA LEU A 77 -27.38 -0.55 19.67
C LEU A 77 -27.38 -1.59 18.54
N PRO A 78 -26.57 -2.67 18.62
CA PRO A 78 -26.42 -3.65 17.53
C PRO A 78 -27.75 -4.28 17.12
N ASN A 79 -28.63 -4.59 18.08
CA ASN A 79 -29.91 -5.20 17.83
C ASN A 79 -30.89 -4.30 17.03
N ARG A 80 -30.58 -3.00 16.94
CA ARG A 80 -31.40 -2.00 16.22
C ARG A 80 -30.77 -1.55 14.90
N ILE A 81 -29.58 -2.03 14.56
CA ILE A 81 -28.88 -1.71 13.29
C ILE A 81 -29.60 -2.38 12.10
N ASN A 82 -30.07 -3.63 12.27
CA ASN A 82 -30.74 -4.40 11.23
C ASN A 82 -32.25 -4.09 11.08
N GLY A 83 -32.78 -3.14 11.86
CA GLY A 83 -34.17 -2.69 11.70
C GLY A 83 -34.34 -1.93 10.38
N LYS A 84 -35.51 -2.13 9.72
CA LYS A 84 -35.86 -1.35 8.53
C LYS A 84 -35.90 0.14 8.90
N ALA A 85 -34.83 0.84 8.51
CA ALA A 85 -34.48 2.18 8.98
C ALA A 85 -35.57 3.24 8.79
N ARG A 86 -36.55 3.01 7.95
CA ARG A 86 -37.65 3.97 7.71
C ARG A 86 -38.97 3.60 8.38
N LYS A 87 -39.14 2.36 8.86
CA LYS A 87 -40.41 1.91 9.47
C LYS A 87 -40.38 1.91 10.99
N ASN A 88 -39.27 1.56 11.62
CA ASN A 88 -39.22 1.32 13.07
C ASN A 88 -38.19 2.18 13.83
N THR A 89 -37.22 2.79 13.15
CA THR A 89 -36.18 3.64 13.77
C THR A 89 -35.87 4.82 12.88
N ALA A 90 -35.66 6.00 13.48
CA ALA A 90 -35.24 7.20 12.74
C ALA A 90 -33.86 7.04 12.13
N TYR A 91 -32.93 6.38 12.86
CA TYR A 91 -31.56 6.13 12.43
C TYR A 91 -31.11 4.72 12.82
N PRO A 92 -30.36 3.99 11.95
CA PRO A 92 -29.83 2.67 12.28
C PRO A 92 -28.97 2.70 13.55
N GLY A 93 -29.24 1.81 14.48
CA GLY A 93 -28.48 1.72 15.74
C GLY A 93 -28.77 2.77 16.80
N VAL A 94 -29.76 3.67 16.56
CA VAL A 94 -30.20 4.69 17.53
C VAL A 94 -31.67 4.51 17.82
N SER A 95 -32.00 4.18 19.06
CA SER A 95 -33.37 3.94 19.52
C SER A 95 -33.43 4.22 21.04
N ASN A 96 -34.62 4.06 21.63
CA ASN A 96 -34.75 4.05 23.07
C ASN A 96 -33.84 2.98 23.68
N PHE A 97 -33.16 3.32 24.77
CA PHE A 97 -32.13 2.51 25.40
C PHE A 97 -32.51 2.19 26.84
N ASP A 98 -32.66 0.89 27.13
CA ASP A 98 -32.90 0.38 28.47
C ASP A 98 -31.61 -0.27 29.01
N GLU A 99 -31.01 0.38 30.03
CA GLU A 99 -29.80 -0.16 30.69
C GLU A 99 -30.09 -1.55 31.28
N GLY A 100 -29.30 -2.54 30.88
CA GLY A 100 -29.40 -3.92 31.36
C GLY A 100 -30.18 -4.89 30.46
N VAL A 101 -30.92 -4.40 29.46
CA VAL A 101 -31.64 -5.22 28.47
C VAL A 101 -30.99 -5.16 27.09
N ASP A 102 -30.59 -3.97 26.65
CA ASP A 102 -29.99 -3.75 25.34
C ASP A 102 -28.47 -3.92 25.37
N GLY A 103 -27.94 -4.71 24.43
CA GLY A 103 -26.51 -4.78 24.19
C GLY A 103 -25.98 -3.45 23.63
N VAL A 104 -24.84 -2.99 24.11
CA VAL A 104 -24.19 -1.74 23.69
C VAL A 104 -22.91 -2.03 22.95
N LYS A 105 -22.72 -1.41 21.78
CA LYS A 105 -21.44 -1.42 21.05
C LYS A 105 -20.81 -0.03 21.11
N TYR A 106 -19.70 0.09 21.83
CA TYR A 106 -18.93 1.33 21.91
C TYR A 106 -18.11 1.55 20.65
N GLN A 107 -18.04 2.79 20.20
CA GLN A 107 -17.34 3.20 18.99
C GLN A 107 -16.20 4.16 19.39
N ASN A 108 -14.94 3.67 19.35
CA ASN A 108 -13.73 4.46 19.68
C ASN A 108 -12.65 4.41 18.59
N TYR A 109 -12.87 3.64 17.53
CA TYR A 109 -11.87 3.48 16.46
C TYR A 109 -11.59 4.80 15.71
N TYR A 110 -12.57 5.70 15.61
CA TYR A 110 -12.48 6.92 14.80
C TYR A 110 -11.36 7.87 15.22
N GLN A 111 -10.96 7.88 16.48
CA GLN A 111 -9.82 8.67 16.98
C GLN A 111 -8.47 8.14 16.44
N TRP A 112 -8.39 6.84 16.16
CA TRP A 112 -7.15 6.14 15.79
C TRP A 112 -6.95 5.97 14.31
N VAL A 113 -7.96 6.22 13.48
CA VAL A 113 -7.91 6.00 12.02
C VAL A 113 -6.71 6.71 11.38
N CYS A 114 -6.47 7.98 11.69
CA CYS A 114 -5.37 8.75 11.12
C CYS A 114 -4.00 8.13 11.44
N PHE A 115 -3.81 7.66 12.68
CA PHE A 115 -2.56 7.02 13.12
C PHE A 115 -2.39 5.65 12.47
N VAL A 116 -3.45 4.84 12.37
CA VAL A 116 -3.42 3.53 11.73
C VAL A 116 -3.00 3.67 10.27
N LEU A 117 -3.60 4.58 9.51
CA LEU A 117 -3.24 4.84 8.11
C LEU A 117 -1.79 5.32 7.96
N PHE A 118 -1.31 6.15 8.88
CA PHE A 118 0.08 6.60 8.90
C PHE A 118 1.07 5.44 9.12
N PHE A 119 0.81 4.58 10.11
CA PHE A 119 1.64 3.39 10.35
C PHE A 119 1.62 2.43 9.17
N GLN A 120 0.46 2.23 8.54
CA GLN A 120 0.35 1.42 7.33
C GLN A 120 1.18 1.99 6.18
N ALA A 121 1.18 3.32 5.99
CA ALA A 121 2.03 3.96 5.00
C ALA A 121 3.52 3.63 5.22
N ILE A 122 4.00 3.74 6.46
CA ILE A 122 5.39 3.38 6.81
C ILE A 122 5.67 1.91 6.47
N LEU A 123 4.77 0.99 6.83
CA LEU A 123 4.94 -0.44 6.56
C LEU A 123 5.03 -0.75 5.05
N PHE A 124 4.32 -0.01 4.19
CA PHE A 124 4.46 -0.15 2.73
C PHE A 124 5.80 0.38 2.19
N TYR A 125 6.47 1.26 2.91
CA TYR A 125 7.78 1.79 2.51
C TYR A 125 8.96 0.91 2.95
N ILE A 126 8.82 0.12 4.02
CA ILE A 126 9.90 -0.70 4.61
C ILE A 126 10.59 -1.62 3.58
N PRO A 127 9.89 -2.40 2.72
CA PRO A 127 10.56 -3.28 1.76
C PRO A 127 11.46 -2.51 0.78
N ARG A 128 11.06 -1.30 0.38
CA ARG A 128 11.88 -0.42 -0.47
C ARG A 128 13.13 0.05 0.25
N TYR A 129 13.01 0.41 1.51
CA TYR A 129 14.13 0.84 2.34
C TYR A 129 15.16 -0.27 2.49
N ILE A 130 14.72 -1.50 2.79
CA ILE A 130 15.59 -2.69 2.88
C ILE A 130 16.27 -2.96 1.55
N TRP A 131 15.52 -2.94 0.45
CA TRP A 131 16.08 -3.15 -0.88
C TRP A 131 17.16 -2.12 -1.22
N LYS A 132 16.92 -0.85 -0.93
CA LYS A 132 17.90 0.24 -1.18
C LYS A 132 19.20 0.04 -0.39
N ILE A 133 19.13 -0.43 0.85
CA ILE A 133 20.31 -0.75 1.66
C ILE A 133 21.07 -1.94 1.06
N TRP A 134 20.39 -2.99 0.65
CA TRP A 134 21.03 -4.19 0.11
C TRP A 134 21.63 -3.98 -1.27
N GLU A 135 20.99 -3.19 -2.09
CA GLU A 135 21.44 -2.81 -3.43
C GLU A 135 22.70 -1.96 -3.36
N ALA A 136 22.82 -1.07 -2.35
CA ALA A 136 24.01 -0.26 -2.01
C ALA A 136 24.61 0.54 -3.18
N GLY A 137 23.81 0.88 -4.20
CA GLY A 137 24.26 1.66 -5.37
C GLY A 137 24.96 0.86 -6.47
N ARG A 138 25.00 -0.47 -6.39
CA ARG A 138 25.69 -1.34 -7.37
C ARG A 138 25.25 -1.09 -8.80
N MET A 139 23.95 -0.98 -9.05
CA MET A 139 23.43 -0.74 -10.40
C MET A 139 23.86 0.64 -10.93
N ARG A 140 23.96 1.62 -10.03
CA ARG A 140 24.44 2.95 -10.36
C ARG A 140 25.88 2.91 -10.82
N GLU A 141 26.75 2.22 -10.10
CA GLU A 141 28.17 2.07 -10.47
C GLU A 141 28.33 1.37 -11.82
N LEU A 142 27.52 0.34 -12.10
CA LEU A 142 27.56 -0.37 -13.38
C LEU A 142 27.10 0.46 -14.59
N VAL A 143 26.24 1.45 -14.38
CA VAL A 143 25.59 2.25 -15.46
C VAL A 143 26.23 3.63 -15.62
N LEU A 144 26.90 4.17 -14.59
CA LEU A 144 27.23 5.59 -14.48
C LEU A 144 28.04 6.10 -15.67
N ASP A 145 28.96 5.32 -16.20
CA ASP A 145 29.88 5.72 -17.26
C ASP A 145 29.43 5.28 -18.67
N LEU A 146 28.42 4.38 -18.75
CA LEU A 146 27.95 3.85 -20.03
C LEU A 146 27.05 4.81 -20.81
N ASN A 147 26.41 5.75 -20.14
CA ASN A 147 25.51 6.72 -20.76
C ASN A 147 26.19 8.08 -21.03
N SER A 148 27.51 8.19 -20.81
CA SER A 148 28.29 9.40 -21.08
C SER A 148 28.61 9.52 -22.57
N PRO A 149 28.41 10.70 -23.21
CA PRO A 149 28.68 10.87 -24.65
C PRO A 149 30.18 11.07 -24.99
N LEU A 150 31.09 10.92 -24.05
CA LEU A 150 32.50 11.19 -24.24
C LEU A 150 33.32 9.90 -24.45
N SER A 151 34.43 10.02 -25.17
CA SER A 151 35.32 9.00 -25.75
C SER A 151 35.87 7.85 -24.87
N PHE A 152 35.47 7.73 -23.62
CA PHE A 152 35.79 6.61 -22.71
C PHE A 152 34.89 5.37 -22.86
N GLU A 153 33.97 5.38 -23.81
CA GLU A 153 32.92 4.34 -23.98
C GLU A 153 33.51 2.94 -24.24
N SER A 154 34.61 2.80 -24.95
CA SER A 154 35.20 1.49 -25.28
C SER A 154 35.87 0.84 -24.08
N GLU A 155 36.60 1.59 -23.24
CA GLU A 155 37.30 1.07 -22.08
C GLU A 155 36.34 0.63 -20.95
N HIS A 156 35.30 1.42 -20.71
CA HIS A 156 34.27 1.08 -19.73
C HIS A 156 33.43 -0.13 -20.17
N LYS A 157 33.12 -0.27 -21.45
CA LYS A 157 32.46 -1.48 -21.98
C LYS A 157 33.32 -2.74 -21.74
N GLN A 158 34.60 -2.71 -22.07
CA GLN A 158 35.49 -3.83 -21.80
C GLN A 158 35.58 -4.17 -20.33
N THR A 159 35.67 -3.17 -19.47
CA THR A 159 35.70 -3.35 -18.01
C THR A 159 34.41 -4.03 -17.54
N LEU A 160 33.24 -3.60 -18.01
CA LEU A 160 31.96 -4.22 -17.69
C LEU A 160 31.85 -5.66 -18.19
N VAL A 161 32.30 -5.92 -19.42
CA VAL A 161 32.34 -7.29 -19.99
C VAL A 161 33.27 -8.18 -19.15
N ASN A 162 34.48 -7.67 -18.78
CA ASN A 162 35.41 -8.38 -17.90
C ASN A 162 34.76 -8.65 -16.52
N TYR A 163 34.02 -7.69 -15.96
CA TYR A 163 33.29 -7.86 -14.70
C TYR A 163 32.30 -9.02 -14.79
N PHE A 164 31.47 -9.10 -15.85
CA PHE A 164 30.51 -10.20 -15.99
C PHE A 164 31.19 -11.56 -16.16
N VAL A 165 32.33 -11.63 -16.85
CA VAL A 165 33.11 -12.88 -17.02
C VAL A 165 33.73 -13.30 -15.70
N GLN A 166 34.36 -12.36 -14.96
CA GLN A 166 35.04 -12.64 -13.70
C GLN A 166 34.10 -12.99 -12.54
N TYR A 167 32.93 -12.34 -12.49
CA TYR A 167 31.93 -12.53 -11.46
C TYR A 167 30.78 -13.43 -11.88
N LEU A 168 30.98 -14.24 -12.91
CA LEU A 168 29.99 -15.23 -13.37
C LEU A 168 29.59 -16.16 -12.21
N HIS A 169 28.31 -16.43 -12.06
CA HIS A 169 27.67 -17.25 -11.01
C HIS A 169 27.73 -16.69 -9.59
N LYS A 170 28.30 -15.49 -9.37
CA LYS A 170 28.36 -14.86 -8.05
C LYS A 170 27.20 -13.88 -7.77
N GLN A 171 26.37 -13.59 -8.78
CA GLN A 171 25.30 -12.60 -8.67
C GLN A 171 23.97 -13.15 -8.09
N ASN A 172 23.91 -14.44 -7.77
CA ASN A 172 22.67 -15.07 -7.28
C ASN A 172 22.17 -14.44 -5.98
N PHE A 173 23.07 -14.04 -5.09
CA PHE A 173 22.69 -13.42 -3.82
C PHE A 173 21.94 -12.10 -4.02
N TYR A 174 22.34 -11.28 -4.99
CA TYR A 174 21.66 -10.04 -5.35
C TYR A 174 20.21 -10.28 -5.82
N ALA A 175 20.03 -11.28 -6.70
CA ALA A 175 18.70 -11.65 -7.17
C ALA A 175 17.81 -12.21 -6.05
N ILE A 176 18.37 -13.03 -5.15
CA ILE A 176 17.65 -13.56 -3.98
C ILE A 176 17.19 -12.43 -3.06
N GLN A 177 18.05 -11.46 -2.77
CA GLN A 177 17.70 -10.30 -1.94
C GLN A 177 16.51 -9.51 -2.53
N PHE A 178 16.54 -9.26 -3.84
CA PHE A 178 15.42 -8.60 -4.50
C PHE A 178 14.12 -9.41 -4.42
N PHE A 179 14.21 -10.71 -4.67
CA PHE A 179 13.07 -11.60 -4.60
C PHE A 179 12.48 -11.72 -3.19
N CYS A 180 13.33 -11.74 -2.16
CA CYS A 180 12.89 -11.66 -0.77
C CYS A 180 12.10 -10.37 -0.49
N CYS A 181 12.54 -9.22 -1.04
CA CYS A 181 11.79 -7.97 -0.91
C CYS A 181 10.44 -8.00 -1.65
N GLU A 182 10.35 -8.68 -2.81
CA GLU A 182 9.07 -8.89 -3.51
C GLU A 182 8.11 -9.77 -2.70
N ILE A 183 8.60 -10.85 -2.09
CA ILE A 183 7.82 -11.69 -1.17
C ILE A 183 7.38 -10.88 0.04
N PHE A 184 8.28 -10.06 0.59
CA PHE A 184 7.94 -9.20 1.73
C PHE A 184 6.82 -8.20 1.38
N ASN A 185 6.83 -7.60 0.18
CA ASN A 185 5.72 -6.79 -0.31
C ASN A 185 4.39 -7.57 -0.33
N LEU A 186 4.39 -8.79 -0.86
CA LEU A 186 3.20 -9.63 -0.90
C LEU A 186 2.69 -9.98 0.51
N CYS A 187 3.56 -10.41 1.40
CA CYS A 187 3.21 -10.70 2.79
C CYS A 187 2.68 -9.46 3.51
N ASN A 188 3.30 -8.29 3.27
CA ASN A 188 2.87 -7.03 3.86
C ASN A 188 1.42 -6.68 3.47
N VAL A 189 1.02 -6.83 2.20
CA VAL A 189 -0.37 -6.54 1.80
C VAL A 189 -1.37 -7.41 2.55
N PHE A 190 -1.14 -8.72 2.65
CA PHE A 190 -2.02 -9.61 3.42
C PHE A 190 -2.04 -9.25 4.91
N LEU A 191 -0.91 -8.86 5.46
CA LEU A 191 -0.80 -8.38 6.83
C LEU A 191 -1.61 -7.10 7.04
N GLN A 192 -1.58 -6.15 6.07
CA GLN A 192 -2.36 -4.92 6.13
C GLN A 192 -3.87 -5.19 6.06
N ILE A 193 -4.31 -6.10 5.19
CA ILE A 193 -5.72 -6.52 5.12
C ILE A 193 -6.14 -7.14 6.46
N TYR A 194 -5.29 -7.98 7.06
CA TYR A 194 -5.55 -8.59 8.37
C TYR A 194 -5.63 -7.55 9.49
N PHE A 195 -4.71 -6.57 9.54
CA PHE A 195 -4.75 -5.49 10.53
C PHE A 195 -5.98 -4.62 10.40
N MET A 196 -6.37 -4.26 9.17
CA MET A 196 -7.60 -3.51 8.94
C MET A 196 -8.83 -4.29 9.41
N ASP A 197 -8.86 -5.59 9.12
CA ASP A 197 -9.94 -6.45 9.56
C ASP A 197 -10.04 -6.50 11.10
N ARG A 198 -8.90 -6.62 11.79
CA ARG A 198 -8.86 -6.58 13.24
C ARG A 198 -9.23 -5.21 13.81
N PHE A 199 -8.80 -4.14 13.17
CA PHE A 199 -9.11 -2.77 13.57
C PHE A 199 -10.61 -2.45 13.45
N LEU A 200 -11.30 -3.02 12.44
CA LEU A 200 -12.74 -2.89 12.22
C LEU A 200 -13.54 -4.10 12.74
N GLU A 201 -13.03 -4.80 13.75
CA GLU A 201 -13.73 -5.90 14.45
C GLU A 201 -14.20 -7.06 13.53
N GLY A 202 -13.47 -7.32 12.44
CA GLY A 202 -13.76 -8.39 11.49
C GLY A 202 -14.67 -8.02 10.32
N GLU A 203 -15.06 -6.76 10.21
CA GLU A 203 -15.96 -6.27 9.16
C GLU A 203 -15.22 -5.92 7.85
N PHE A 204 -13.89 -5.74 7.86
CA PHE A 204 -13.16 -5.23 6.69
C PHE A 204 -13.08 -6.23 5.54
N LYS A 205 -12.92 -7.52 5.80
CA LYS A 205 -12.72 -8.53 4.75
C LYS A 205 -13.84 -8.57 3.72
N THR A 206 -15.08 -8.46 4.17
CA THR A 206 -16.28 -8.52 3.31
C THR A 206 -16.80 -7.14 2.93
N TYR A 207 -16.27 -6.07 3.53
CA TYR A 207 -16.82 -4.72 3.46
C TYR A 207 -17.12 -4.24 2.03
N GLY A 208 -16.14 -4.30 1.12
CA GLY A 208 -16.36 -3.86 -0.26
C GLY A 208 -17.32 -4.74 -1.05
N TYR A 209 -17.30 -6.06 -0.80
CA TYR A 209 -18.25 -6.99 -1.40
C TYR A 209 -19.69 -6.71 -0.93
N ASP A 210 -19.86 -6.50 0.37
CA ASP A 210 -21.15 -6.19 0.97
C ASP A 210 -21.69 -4.85 0.47
N VAL A 211 -20.81 -3.85 0.28
CA VAL A 211 -21.15 -2.56 -0.33
C VAL A 211 -21.62 -2.72 -1.78
N LEU A 212 -20.94 -3.54 -2.60
CA LEU A 212 -21.40 -3.83 -3.96
C LEU A 212 -22.76 -4.51 -3.97
N ARG A 213 -22.93 -5.54 -3.15
CA ARG A 213 -24.20 -6.27 -3.03
C ARG A 213 -25.35 -5.36 -2.56
N MET A 214 -25.06 -4.41 -1.67
CA MET A 214 -26.05 -3.43 -1.21
C MET A 214 -26.58 -2.55 -2.35
N THR A 215 -25.76 -2.24 -3.38
CA THR A 215 -26.19 -1.41 -4.52
C THR A 215 -27.22 -2.11 -5.40
N GLU A 216 -27.26 -3.45 -5.39
CA GLU A 216 -28.20 -4.26 -6.16
C GLU A 216 -29.53 -4.47 -5.43
N MET A 217 -29.60 -4.18 -4.11
CA MET A 217 -30.82 -4.37 -3.30
C MET A 217 -31.77 -3.18 -3.40
N ASN A 218 -33.08 -3.45 -3.25
CA ASN A 218 -34.08 -2.41 -3.21
C ASN A 218 -33.84 -1.43 -2.04
N PRO A 219 -33.98 -0.11 -2.24
CA PRO A 219 -33.71 0.91 -1.22
C PRO A 219 -34.49 0.73 0.10
N ASP A 220 -35.70 0.15 0.03
CA ASP A 220 -36.58 0.01 1.20
C ASP A 220 -36.25 -1.21 2.09
N ASP A 221 -35.57 -2.21 1.54
CA ASP A 221 -35.25 -3.46 2.24
C ASP A 221 -33.73 -3.61 2.55
N ARG A 222 -32.90 -2.70 2.04
CA ARG A 222 -31.44 -2.79 2.24
C ARG A 222 -31.00 -2.35 3.64
N VAL A 223 -30.12 -3.13 4.24
CA VAL A 223 -29.35 -2.72 5.41
C VAL A 223 -28.13 -1.93 4.91
N ASP A 224 -27.97 -0.70 5.37
CA ASP A 224 -26.79 0.12 5.01
C ASP A 224 -25.55 -0.39 5.73
N VAL A 225 -24.76 -1.19 5.00
CA VAL A 225 -23.50 -1.77 5.48
C VAL A 225 -22.50 -0.68 5.86
N MET A 226 -22.49 0.44 5.13
CA MET A 226 -21.59 1.56 5.43
C MET A 226 -21.93 2.16 6.81
N SER A 227 -23.21 2.38 7.10
CA SER A 227 -23.65 2.88 8.41
C SER A 227 -23.53 1.85 9.52
N ARG A 228 -23.45 0.54 9.21
CA ARG A 228 -23.17 -0.51 10.18
C ARG A 228 -21.72 -0.46 10.66
N VAL A 229 -20.76 -0.34 9.73
CA VAL A 229 -19.34 -0.30 10.03
C VAL A 229 -18.89 1.10 10.50
N PHE A 230 -19.41 2.14 9.84
CA PHE A 230 -19.11 3.54 10.12
C PHE A 230 -20.40 4.29 10.50
N PRO A 231 -20.92 4.13 11.72
CA PRO A 231 -22.16 4.79 12.13
C PRO A 231 -21.98 6.31 12.10
N LYS A 232 -22.90 6.97 11.40
CA LYS A 232 -22.92 8.44 11.25
C LYS A 232 -23.64 9.10 12.40
N VAL A 233 -24.64 8.44 12.97
CA VAL A 233 -25.41 8.91 14.13
C VAL A 233 -25.26 7.90 15.25
N THR A 234 -24.90 8.40 16.42
CA THR A 234 -24.58 7.60 17.61
C THR A 234 -25.19 8.23 18.84
N LYS A 235 -25.24 7.46 19.92
CA LYS A 235 -25.64 7.95 21.24
C LYS A 235 -24.44 8.22 22.10
N CYS A 236 -24.57 9.23 22.98
CA CYS A 236 -23.61 9.54 24.01
C CYS A 236 -24.33 9.86 25.32
N THR A 237 -23.81 9.36 26.42
CA THR A 237 -24.37 9.65 27.75
C THR A 237 -23.36 10.43 28.57
N PHE A 238 -23.64 11.71 28.82
CA PHE A 238 -22.85 12.55 29.68
C PHE A 238 -23.24 12.30 31.13
N ARG A 239 -22.27 12.13 32.01
CA ARG A 239 -22.47 11.90 33.45
C ARG A 239 -21.92 13.06 34.25
N LYS A 240 -22.78 13.71 35.06
CA LYS A 240 -22.37 14.76 36.00
C LYS A 240 -22.90 14.49 37.41
N TYR A 241 -22.28 15.08 38.41
CA TYR A 241 -22.81 15.05 39.75
C TYR A 241 -23.86 16.14 39.91
N GLY A 242 -25.00 15.79 40.47
CA GLY A 242 -26.03 16.73 40.91
C GLY A 242 -25.65 17.42 42.24
N PRO A 243 -26.45 18.42 42.67
CA PRO A 243 -26.19 19.18 43.89
C PRO A 243 -26.10 18.32 45.18
N SER A 244 -26.77 17.16 45.18
CA SER A 244 -26.77 16.19 46.30
C SER A 244 -25.71 15.10 46.17
N GLY A 245 -24.78 15.17 45.16
CA GLY A 245 -23.76 14.15 44.90
C GLY A 245 -24.30 12.93 44.11
N THR A 246 -25.56 12.91 43.73
CA THR A 246 -26.12 11.84 42.89
C THR A 246 -25.67 11.99 41.41
N ILE A 247 -25.43 10.86 40.72
CA ILE A 247 -25.04 10.87 39.30
C ILE A 247 -26.27 11.21 38.47
N GLN A 248 -26.20 12.30 37.71
CA GLN A 248 -27.17 12.67 36.69
C GLN A 248 -26.66 12.23 35.33
N LYS A 249 -27.52 11.56 34.55
CA LYS A 249 -27.25 11.13 33.17
C LYS A 249 -27.97 12.05 32.22
N ILE A 250 -27.25 12.60 31.25
CA ILE A 250 -27.80 13.41 30.16
C ILE A 250 -27.52 12.67 28.87
N ASP A 251 -28.60 12.27 28.20
CA ASP A 251 -28.51 11.56 26.90
C ASP A 251 -28.38 12.59 25.77
N SER A 252 -27.58 12.26 24.79
CA SER A 252 -27.33 13.11 23.63
C SER A 252 -27.20 12.25 22.38
N MET A 253 -27.70 12.77 21.28
CA MET A 253 -27.52 12.18 19.95
C MET A 253 -26.42 12.96 19.23
N CYS A 254 -25.38 12.25 18.78
CA CYS A 254 -24.22 12.85 18.14
C CYS A 254 -24.09 12.39 16.68
N VAL A 255 -23.79 13.32 15.80
CA VAL A 255 -23.45 13.08 14.41
C VAL A 255 -21.94 13.02 14.26
N LEU A 256 -21.39 11.89 13.82
CA LEU A 256 -19.97 11.69 13.56
C LEU A 256 -19.66 12.10 12.13
N SER A 257 -19.39 13.39 11.92
CA SER A 257 -19.09 13.95 10.57
C SER A 257 -17.85 13.30 9.93
N GLN A 258 -16.87 12.88 10.74
CA GLN A 258 -15.67 12.18 10.27
C GLN A 258 -15.97 10.80 9.68
N ASN A 259 -16.99 10.08 10.20
CA ASN A 259 -17.35 8.76 9.67
C ASN A 259 -17.93 8.78 8.26
N ILE A 260 -18.50 9.91 7.83
CA ILE A 260 -18.94 10.11 6.45
C ILE A 260 -17.76 10.00 5.47
N VAL A 261 -16.60 10.50 5.87
CA VAL A 261 -15.37 10.42 5.09
C VAL A 261 -14.74 9.03 5.21
N ASN A 262 -14.66 8.50 6.44
CA ASN A 262 -14.09 7.18 6.70
C ASN A 262 -14.76 6.10 5.86
N GLU A 263 -16.11 6.08 5.78
CA GLU A 263 -16.83 5.05 5.01
C GLU A 263 -16.39 5.00 3.53
N LYS A 264 -16.16 6.16 2.90
CA LYS A 264 -15.74 6.23 1.49
C LYS A 264 -14.27 5.85 1.29
N MET A 265 -13.41 6.34 2.19
CA MET A 265 -11.98 6.00 2.15
C MET A 265 -11.76 4.50 2.33
N TYR A 266 -12.47 3.87 3.27
CA TYR A 266 -12.30 2.43 3.53
C TYR A 266 -12.87 1.55 2.42
N VAL A 267 -13.94 1.96 1.73
CA VAL A 267 -14.39 1.30 0.49
C VAL A 267 -13.28 1.35 -0.56
N PHE A 268 -12.71 2.53 -0.81
CA PHE A 268 -11.62 2.68 -1.77
C PHE A 268 -10.40 1.83 -1.36
N LEU A 269 -9.98 1.87 -0.09
CA LEU A 269 -8.84 1.09 0.42
C LEU A 269 -9.08 -0.42 0.30
N TRP A 270 -10.31 -0.89 0.49
CA TRP A 270 -10.66 -2.29 0.29
C TRP A 270 -10.35 -2.75 -1.14
N PHE A 271 -10.87 -2.03 -2.16
CA PHE A 271 -10.60 -2.35 -3.56
C PHE A 271 -9.12 -2.21 -3.89
N TRP A 272 -8.46 -1.18 -3.37
CA TRP A 272 -7.05 -0.92 -3.59
C TRP A 272 -6.16 -2.03 -3.05
N PHE A 273 -6.38 -2.49 -1.81
CA PHE A 273 -5.58 -3.54 -1.20
C PHE A 273 -5.76 -4.89 -1.90
N TRP A 274 -6.99 -5.25 -2.27
CA TRP A 274 -7.23 -6.46 -3.05
C TRP A 274 -6.61 -6.37 -4.45
N PHE A 275 -6.69 -5.22 -5.12
CA PHE A 275 -6.04 -4.98 -6.40
C PHE A 275 -4.52 -5.20 -6.30
N ILE A 276 -3.84 -4.60 -5.30
CA ILE A 276 -2.41 -4.77 -5.09
C ILE A 276 -2.07 -6.21 -4.71
N ALA A 277 -2.88 -6.88 -3.88
CA ALA A 277 -2.68 -8.29 -3.51
C ALA A 277 -2.68 -9.20 -4.75
N ILE A 278 -3.66 -9.01 -5.64
CA ILE A 278 -3.76 -9.77 -6.90
C ILE A 278 -2.54 -9.51 -7.80
N ILE A 279 -2.18 -8.25 -8.04
CA ILE A 279 -1.04 -7.90 -8.87
C ILE A 279 0.28 -8.45 -8.29
N SER A 280 0.44 -8.39 -6.96
CA SER A 280 1.63 -8.92 -6.29
C SER A 280 1.70 -10.45 -6.37
N ALA A 281 0.57 -11.13 -6.25
CA ALA A 281 0.49 -12.58 -6.46
C ALA A 281 0.83 -12.96 -7.89
N LEU A 282 0.31 -12.23 -8.88
CA LEU A 282 0.66 -12.43 -10.30
C LEU A 282 2.14 -12.17 -10.57
N ASN A 283 2.71 -11.13 -9.95
CA ASN A 283 4.16 -10.85 -10.04
C ASN A 283 4.98 -12.00 -9.43
N PHE A 284 4.54 -12.56 -8.32
CA PHE A 284 5.19 -13.72 -7.69
C PHE A 284 5.18 -14.94 -8.61
N VAL A 285 4.03 -15.26 -9.23
CA VAL A 285 3.90 -16.34 -10.23
C VAL A 285 4.82 -16.08 -11.43
N TYR A 286 4.81 -14.85 -11.96
CA TYR A 286 5.70 -14.44 -13.05
C TYR A 286 7.19 -14.65 -12.70
N ARG A 287 7.62 -14.29 -11.49
CA ARG A 287 9.00 -14.52 -11.02
C ARG A 287 9.35 -16.00 -10.93
N THR A 288 8.43 -16.79 -10.38
CA THR A 288 8.62 -18.23 -10.29
C THR A 288 8.79 -18.85 -11.68
N LEU A 289 7.98 -18.44 -12.67
CA LEU A 289 8.13 -18.88 -14.07
C LEU A 289 9.48 -18.48 -14.68
N LEU A 290 9.98 -17.28 -14.38
CA LEU A 290 11.30 -16.84 -14.84
C LEU A 290 12.45 -17.65 -14.24
N ILE A 291 12.30 -18.12 -12.99
CA ILE A 291 13.28 -18.97 -12.34
C ILE A 291 13.26 -20.37 -12.96
N MET A 292 12.09 -20.95 -13.16
CA MET A 292 11.90 -22.33 -13.59
C MET A 292 12.17 -22.55 -15.08
N VAL A 293 11.81 -21.56 -15.94
CA VAL A 293 11.81 -21.72 -17.39
C VAL A 293 12.80 -20.73 -18.05
N PRO A 294 13.98 -21.21 -18.50
CA PRO A 294 15.00 -20.36 -19.16
C PRO A 294 14.50 -19.67 -20.43
N TYR A 295 13.55 -20.25 -21.13
CA TYR A 295 12.97 -19.69 -22.37
C TYR A 295 12.37 -18.29 -22.13
N PHE A 296 11.67 -18.05 -21.03
CA PHE A 296 11.12 -16.71 -20.71
C PHE A 296 12.22 -15.69 -20.47
N ARG A 297 13.38 -16.11 -19.92
CA ARG A 297 14.55 -15.23 -19.73
C ARG A 297 15.10 -14.75 -21.06
N LEU A 298 15.22 -15.65 -22.04
CA LEU A 298 15.66 -15.34 -23.39
C LEU A 298 14.68 -14.39 -24.09
N LEU A 299 13.36 -14.64 -23.97
CA LEU A 299 12.33 -13.80 -24.59
C LEU A 299 12.40 -12.36 -24.03
N LEU A 300 12.59 -12.18 -22.72
CA LEU A 300 12.70 -10.87 -22.11
C LEU A 300 13.97 -10.11 -22.52
N LEU A 301 15.11 -10.79 -22.67
CA LEU A 301 16.32 -10.16 -23.19
C LEU A 301 16.13 -9.75 -24.67
N ARG A 302 15.45 -10.58 -25.47
CA ARG A 302 15.16 -10.29 -26.87
C ARG A 302 14.33 -9.01 -27.03
N THR A 303 13.33 -8.78 -26.18
CA THR A 303 12.52 -7.55 -26.21
C THR A 303 13.33 -6.29 -25.88
N ARG A 304 14.46 -6.42 -25.18
CA ARG A 304 15.34 -5.31 -24.82
C ARG A 304 16.43 -5.02 -25.84
N THR A 305 16.70 -5.97 -26.71
CA THR A 305 17.74 -5.86 -27.76
C THR A 305 17.17 -5.56 -29.16
N ASP A 306 15.90 -5.16 -29.27
CA ASP A 306 15.21 -4.93 -30.54
C ASP A 306 15.42 -6.06 -31.55
N CYS A 307 15.15 -7.29 -31.13
CA CYS A 307 15.26 -8.50 -31.95
C CYS A 307 16.68 -8.84 -32.42
N PHE A 308 17.71 -8.58 -31.62
CA PHE A 308 19.07 -9.03 -31.88
C PHE A 308 19.16 -10.56 -32.08
N SER A 309 20.28 -11.05 -32.66
CA SER A 309 20.49 -12.47 -33.00
C SER A 309 20.08 -13.42 -31.86
N TYR A 310 19.14 -14.32 -32.18
CA TYR A 310 18.65 -15.35 -31.26
C TYR A 310 19.77 -16.25 -30.71
N GLU A 311 20.70 -16.63 -31.61
CA GLU A 311 21.81 -17.52 -31.27
C GLU A 311 22.70 -16.93 -30.15
N LYS A 312 23.11 -15.66 -30.29
CA LYS A 312 23.95 -14.99 -29.31
C LYS A 312 23.26 -14.86 -27.95
N LEU A 313 21.97 -14.50 -27.91
CA LEU A 313 21.21 -14.43 -26.70
C LEU A 313 20.99 -15.79 -26.02
N ASN A 314 20.85 -16.86 -26.86
CA ASN A 314 20.70 -18.21 -26.34
C ASN A 314 22.00 -18.70 -25.67
N ILE A 315 23.16 -18.41 -26.23
CA ILE A 315 24.46 -18.73 -25.64
C ILE A 315 24.60 -18.08 -24.26
N LEU A 316 24.25 -16.79 -24.16
CA LEU A 316 24.27 -16.07 -22.87
C LEU A 316 23.31 -16.69 -21.86
N THR A 317 22.07 -16.98 -22.25
CA THR A 317 21.06 -17.54 -21.34
C THR A 317 21.43 -18.94 -20.85
N GLN A 318 22.16 -19.72 -21.64
CA GLN A 318 22.68 -21.03 -21.23
C GLN A 318 23.85 -20.94 -20.25
N LYS A 319 24.72 -19.94 -20.43
CA LYS A 319 25.88 -19.72 -19.55
C LYS A 319 25.52 -19.04 -18.24
N PHE A 320 24.50 -18.18 -18.23
CA PHE A 320 24.09 -17.42 -17.06
C PHE A 320 23.21 -18.25 -16.12
N TRP A 321 23.52 -18.17 -14.84
CA TRP A 321 22.56 -18.54 -13.79
C TRP A 321 21.50 -17.42 -13.63
N PHE A 322 20.47 -17.70 -12.84
CA PHE A 322 19.36 -16.76 -12.65
C PHE A 322 19.83 -15.38 -12.15
N GLY A 323 20.78 -15.34 -11.21
CA GLY A 323 21.31 -14.08 -10.67
C GLY A 323 22.06 -13.25 -11.71
N ASP A 324 22.91 -13.88 -12.51
CA ASP A 324 23.66 -13.21 -13.58
C ASP A 324 22.70 -12.63 -14.62
N TRP A 325 21.71 -13.44 -15.02
CA TRP A 325 20.64 -12.99 -15.92
C TRP A 325 19.85 -11.82 -15.33
N PHE A 326 19.53 -11.85 -14.04
CA PHE A 326 18.77 -10.81 -13.38
C PHE A 326 19.49 -9.46 -13.37
N VAL A 327 20.78 -9.45 -12.99
CA VAL A 327 21.62 -8.24 -13.00
C VAL A 327 21.78 -7.72 -14.43
N PHE A 328 22.02 -8.61 -15.39
CA PHE A 328 22.14 -8.25 -16.80
C PHE A 328 20.84 -7.69 -17.38
N TYR A 329 19.68 -8.23 -16.99
CA TYR A 329 18.37 -7.68 -17.37
C TYR A 329 18.08 -6.33 -16.72
N GLN A 330 18.51 -6.09 -15.47
CA GLN A 330 18.42 -4.77 -14.84
C GLN A 330 19.33 -3.76 -15.54
N LEU A 331 20.54 -4.17 -15.95
CA LEU A 331 21.41 -3.33 -16.76
C LEU A 331 20.73 -2.93 -18.08
N ALA A 332 20.10 -3.89 -18.78
CA ALA A 332 19.37 -3.65 -20.03
C ALA A 332 18.22 -2.63 -19.91
N LYS A 333 17.68 -2.41 -18.70
CA LYS A 333 16.66 -1.38 -18.47
C LYS A 333 17.22 0.03 -18.32
N ASN A 334 18.50 0.14 -17.98
CA ASN A 334 19.14 1.39 -17.60
C ASN A 334 20.13 1.91 -18.65
N VAL A 335 20.46 1.09 -19.65
CA VAL A 335 21.40 1.41 -20.73
C VAL A 335 20.66 1.51 -22.05
N SER A 336 21.16 2.32 -22.99
CA SER A 336 20.58 2.43 -24.32
C SER A 336 20.61 1.08 -25.06
N PRO A 337 19.60 0.74 -25.88
CA PRO A 337 19.55 -0.53 -26.60
C PRO A 337 20.76 -0.75 -27.54
N VAL A 338 21.35 0.32 -28.05
CA VAL A 338 22.53 0.25 -28.94
C VAL A 338 23.74 -0.24 -28.16
N ILE A 339 24.07 0.43 -27.06
CA ILE A 339 25.19 0.06 -26.19
C ILE A 339 25.00 -1.35 -25.62
N PHE A 340 23.76 -1.67 -25.22
CA PHE A 340 23.45 -2.99 -24.70
C PHE A 340 23.70 -4.12 -25.74
N ARG A 341 23.37 -3.89 -27.03
CA ARG A 341 23.70 -4.85 -28.13
C ARG A 341 25.19 -5.07 -28.30
N GLU A 342 25.99 -4.02 -28.20
CA GLU A 342 27.45 -4.13 -28.27
C GLU A 342 28.00 -4.97 -27.12
N ILE A 343 27.55 -4.70 -25.89
CA ILE A 343 27.92 -5.49 -24.71
C ILE A 343 27.55 -6.97 -24.88
N VAL A 344 26.35 -7.26 -25.39
CA VAL A 344 25.91 -8.63 -25.69
C VAL A 344 26.85 -9.28 -26.72
N SER A 345 27.21 -8.57 -27.79
CA SER A 345 28.11 -9.10 -28.83
C SER A 345 29.49 -9.41 -28.30
N GLU A 346 30.11 -8.47 -27.56
CA GLU A 346 31.45 -8.66 -26.98
C GLU A 346 31.47 -9.81 -25.97
N LEU A 347 30.46 -9.86 -25.08
CA LEU A 347 30.35 -10.90 -24.08
C LEU A 347 30.17 -12.29 -24.70
N THR A 348 29.39 -12.38 -25.78
CA THR A 348 29.21 -13.64 -26.52
C THR A 348 30.50 -14.08 -27.18
N ASN A 349 31.25 -13.18 -27.84
CA ASN A 349 32.54 -13.47 -28.44
C ASN A 349 33.53 -14.03 -27.41
N LYS A 350 33.61 -13.44 -26.22
CA LYS A 350 34.45 -13.96 -25.12
C LYS A 350 34.05 -15.36 -24.68
N PHE A 351 32.76 -15.64 -24.58
CA PHE A 351 32.27 -16.98 -24.21
C PHE A 351 32.48 -18.03 -25.28
N GLU A 352 32.57 -17.63 -26.56
CA GLU A 352 32.88 -18.51 -27.70
C GLU A 352 34.40 -18.69 -27.87
N GLY A 353 35.25 -17.99 -27.15
CA GLY A 353 36.69 -18.06 -27.29
C GLY A 353 37.25 -17.43 -28.58
N LYS A 354 36.46 -16.52 -29.19
CA LYS A 354 36.83 -15.85 -30.44
C LYS A 354 37.72 -14.59 -30.26
N ASP A 355 38.07 -14.24 -29.03
CA ASP A 355 38.84 -13.04 -28.73
C ASP A 355 40.39 -13.21 -28.92
N ASN A 356 40.82 -14.28 -29.61
CA ASN A 356 42.24 -14.56 -29.87
C ASN A 356 42.53 -14.61 -31.38
N VAL A 357 42.09 -13.61 -32.12
CA VAL A 357 42.67 -13.36 -33.49
C VAL A 357 42.80 -11.86 -33.66
#